data_94e889a3c7ad12ac4a93c75090b5af82
#
_entry.id   94e889a3c7ad12ac4a93c75090b5af82
#
_cell.length_a   1.000
_cell.length_b   1.000
_cell.length_c   1.000
_cell.angle_alpha   90.00
_cell.angle_beta   90.00
_cell.angle_gamma   90.00
#
_symmetry.space_group_name_H-M   'P 1'
#
loop_
_entity.id
_entity.type
_entity.pdbx_description
1 polymer ?
#
loop_
_entity_poly.entity_id
_entity_poly.type
_entity_poly.pdbx_seq_one_letter_code
_entity_poly.pdbx_strand_id
1 'polypeptide(L)'
;PYVHFTDIQKRQAGEVDLEQFLLRQGEKLIPCGHEKRLTSDHSVTVRGNRWYDHAEEKGGGPISFMQKFYGLTYPEAVSQLLGGEQGRVCEPTVQQKQEEKKPFALPPASPNMRRMYAYLLQHRGISREVLDTFVHAKLIYESAELSKDGSREHHNAVFIGKDEHGVARHAHKRGLYTFGEGFKRNVSSCDPRYSFHHCGTSDRLYVFEAPVDLLSFVSIYPGGWRDHSYVALCGVSKHAMPVSYTHLRA
;
A
#
# COMPACT_ATOMS: atom_id res chain seq x y z
N PRO A 1 -14.29 -16.57 -16.52
CA PRO A 1 -13.40 -16.31 -17.66
C PRO A 1 -12.90 -14.88 -17.60
N TYR A 2 -11.63 -14.64 -17.92
CA TYR A 2 -11.10 -13.28 -18.07
C TYR A 2 -10.53 -13.13 -19.49
N VAL A 3 -10.54 -11.89 -20.01
CA VAL A 3 -10.02 -11.61 -21.34
C VAL A 3 -8.57 -11.18 -21.22
N HIS A 4 -7.68 -11.90 -21.88
CA HIS A 4 -6.25 -11.61 -21.90
C HIS A 4 -5.89 -10.87 -23.18
N PHE A 5 -5.22 -9.73 -23.04
CA PHE A 5 -4.56 -9.00 -24.12
C PHE A 5 -3.06 -9.11 -23.98
N THR A 6 -2.36 -9.22 -25.09
CA THR A 6 -0.90 -9.18 -25.11
C THR A 6 -0.39 -7.80 -24.70
N ASP A 7 0.85 -7.71 -24.25
CA ASP A 7 1.44 -6.41 -23.87
C ASP A 7 1.55 -5.45 -25.07
N ILE A 8 1.67 -5.99 -26.27
CA ILE A 8 1.61 -5.20 -27.53
C ILE A 8 0.23 -4.57 -27.69
N GLN A 9 -0.85 -5.35 -27.56
CA GLN A 9 -2.23 -4.85 -27.66
C GLN A 9 -2.54 -3.80 -26.58
N LYS A 10 -2.12 -4.04 -25.35
CA LYS A 10 -2.31 -3.06 -24.25
C LYS A 10 -1.60 -1.75 -24.54
N ARG A 11 -0.37 -1.81 -25.05
CA ARG A 11 0.40 -0.64 -25.43
C ARG A 11 -0.27 0.10 -26.61
N GLN A 12 -0.64 -0.61 -27.67
CA GLN A 12 -1.34 -0.04 -28.83
C GLN A 12 -2.64 0.68 -28.40
N ALA A 13 -3.46 0.05 -27.53
CA ALA A 13 -4.65 0.69 -27.00
C ALA A 13 -4.33 1.95 -26.17
N GLY A 14 -3.22 1.94 -25.42
CA GLY A 14 -2.76 3.09 -24.62
C GLY A 14 -2.15 4.22 -25.46
N GLU A 15 -1.72 3.95 -26.70
CA GLU A 15 -1.11 4.91 -27.62
C GLU A 15 -2.11 5.47 -28.65
N VAL A 16 -3.36 5.00 -28.65
CA VAL A 16 -4.42 5.50 -29.54
C VAL A 16 -4.57 7.01 -29.38
N ASP A 17 -4.55 7.73 -30.50
CA ASP A 17 -4.86 9.16 -30.53
C ASP A 17 -6.34 9.37 -30.16
N LEU A 18 -6.56 9.87 -28.95
CA LEU A 18 -7.90 10.03 -28.39
C LEU A 18 -8.72 11.10 -29.12
N GLU A 19 -8.07 12.15 -29.63
CA GLU A 19 -8.75 13.18 -30.41
C GLU A 19 -9.32 12.59 -31.69
N GLN A 20 -8.52 11.84 -32.46
CA GLN A 20 -8.95 11.20 -33.68
C GLN A 20 -9.98 10.09 -33.41
N PHE A 21 -9.82 9.37 -32.32
CA PHE A 21 -10.79 8.35 -31.93
C PHE A 21 -12.16 8.98 -31.64
N LEU A 22 -12.21 10.02 -30.81
CA LEU A 22 -13.46 10.71 -30.44
C LEU A 22 -14.14 11.35 -31.63
N LEU A 23 -13.40 11.99 -32.54
CA LEU A 23 -13.95 12.54 -33.77
C LEU A 23 -14.61 11.46 -34.65
N ARG A 24 -14.01 10.27 -34.75
CA ARG A 24 -14.60 9.13 -35.47
C ARG A 24 -15.84 8.58 -34.78
N GLN A 25 -15.95 8.69 -33.45
CA GLN A 25 -17.14 8.33 -32.69
C GLN A 25 -18.27 9.40 -32.79
N GLY A 26 -18.03 10.50 -33.49
CA GLY A 26 -19.00 11.59 -33.63
C GLY A 26 -18.96 12.64 -32.53
N GLU A 27 -17.99 12.56 -31.62
CA GLU A 27 -17.80 13.61 -30.61
C GLU A 27 -17.31 14.91 -31.25
N LYS A 28 -17.86 16.03 -30.77
CA LYS A 28 -17.42 17.35 -31.20
C LYS A 28 -16.40 17.91 -30.24
N LEU A 29 -15.25 18.33 -30.78
CA LEU A 29 -14.15 18.89 -30.02
C LEU A 29 -13.98 20.37 -30.37
N ILE A 30 -13.84 21.23 -29.34
CA ILE A 30 -13.61 22.67 -29.49
C ILE A 30 -12.14 22.97 -29.13
N PRO A 31 -11.42 23.74 -29.96
CA PRO A 31 -10.07 24.18 -29.65
C PRO A 31 -10.01 24.94 -28.30
N CYS A 32 -9.07 24.60 -27.44
CA CYS A 32 -8.83 25.26 -26.15
C CYS A 32 -7.31 25.38 -25.93
N GLY A 33 -6.70 26.41 -26.47
CA GLY A 33 -5.25 26.58 -26.45
C GLY A 33 -4.54 25.47 -27.22
N HIS A 34 -3.68 24.70 -26.52
CA HIS A 34 -2.96 23.55 -27.10
C HIS A 34 -3.72 22.21 -26.99
N GLU A 35 -4.93 22.24 -26.43
CA GLU A 35 -5.78 21.08 -26.17
C GLU A 35 -7.11 21.23 -26.90
N LYS A 36 -7.91 20.18 -26.90
CA LYS A 36 -9.29 20.23 -27.37
C LYS A 36 -10.24 19.87 -26.24
N ARG A 37 -11.34 20.60 -26.16
CA ARG A 37 -12.36 20.41 -25.13
C ARG A 37 -13.54 19.65 -25.70
N LEU A 38 -14.10 18.71 -24.95
CA LEU A 38 -15.33 18.03 -25.34
C LEU A 38 -16.51 19.01 -25.28
N THR A 39 -17.42 18.90 -26.25
CA THR A 39 -18.68 19.66 -26.22
C THR A 39 -19.73 19.02 -25.34
N SER A 40 -19.63 17.70 -25.13
CA SER A 40 -20.49 16.92 -24.23
C SER A 40 -20.17 17.17 -22.76
N ASP A 41 -18.91 17.47 -22.45
CA ASP A 41 -18.46 17.82 -21.10
C ASP A 41 -17.33 18.87 -21.15
N HIS A 42 -17.67 20.11 -20.83
CA HIS A 42 -16.75 21.25 -20.90
C HIS A 42 -15.65 21.22 -19.82
N SER A 43 -15.72 20.35 -18.83
CA SER A 43 -14.63 20.16 -17.86
C SER A 43 -13.49 19.31 -18.41
N VAL A 44 -13.72 18.56 -19.48
CA VAL A 44 -12.79 17.58 -20.02
C VAL A 44 -12.05 18.11 -21.24
N THR A 45 -10.72 18.06 -21.17
CA THR A 45 -9.82 18.36 -22.28
C THR A 45 -9.08 17.10 -22.75
N VAL A 46 -8.73 17.06 -24.04
CA VAL A 46 -7.94 15.98 -24.65
C VAL A 46 -6.79 16.56 -25.46
N ARG A 47 -5.65 15.84 -25.45
CA ARG A 47 -4.48 16.16 -26.26
C ARG A 47 -3.74 14.88 -26.65
N GLY A 48 -3.79 14.54 -27.96
CA GLY A 48 -3.24 13.29 -28.46
C GLY A 48 -3.85 12.08 -27.75
N ASN A 49 -3.05 11.32 -27.03
CA ASN A 49 -3.49 10.15 -26.24
C ASN A 49 -3.73 10.45 -24.75
N ARG A 50 -3.90 11.71 -24.37
CA ARG A 50 -4.15 12.11 -22.98
C ARG A 50 -5.46 12.87 -22.84
N TRP A 51 -6.08 12.71 -21.69
CA TRP A 51 -7.24 13.50 -21.28
C TRP A 51 -7.06 14.04 -19.87
N TYR A 52 -7.74 15.14 -19.57
CA TYR A 52 -7.78 15.73 -18.24
C TYR A 52 -9.17 16.31 -17.96
N ASP A 53 -9.69 16.01 -16.77
CA ASP A 53 -10.94 16.53 -16.23
C ASP A 53 -10.61 17.57 -15.18
N HIS A 54 -10.89 18.83 -15.49
CA HIS A 54 -10.60 19.98 -14.64
C HIS A 54 -11.54 20.08 -13.42
N ALA A 55 -12.72 19.44 -13.46
CA ALA A 55 -13.67 19.45 -12.35
C ALA A 55 -13.26 18.44 -11.26
N GLU A 56 -12.76 17.28 -11.65
CA GLU A 56 -12.31 16.24 -10.70
C GLU A 56 -10.80 16.22 -10.49
N GLU A 57 -10.05 17.07 -11.19
CA GLU A 57 -8.58 17.11 -11.17
C GLU A 57 -7.94 15.75 -11.48
N LYS A 58 -8.52 15.01 -12.44
CA LYS A 58 -8.07 13.69 -12.85
C LYS A 58 -7.78 13.62 -14.32
N GLY A 59 -6.80 12.83 -14.69
CA GLY A 59 -6.44 12.60 -16.09
C GLY A 59 -5.92 11.19 -16.33
N GLY A 60 -5.71 10.87 -17.61
CA GLY A 60 -5.23 9.56 -17.97
C GLY A 60 -5.02 9.34 -19.47
N GLY A 61 -4.91 8.08 -19.86
CA GLY A 61 -4.82 7.64 -21.25
C GLY A 61 -6.15 7.15 -21.81
N PRO A 62 -6.15 6.65 -23.06
CA PRO A 62 -7.38 6.26 -23.78
C PRO A 62 -8.20 5.20 -23.04
N ILE A 63 -7.55 4.18 -22.49
CA ILE A 63 -8.25 3.09 -21.79
C ILE A 63 -9.03 3.64 -20.59
N SER A 64 -8.40 4.49 -19.78
CA SER A 64 -9.06 5.09 -18.61
C SER A 64 -10.19 6.07 -19.03
N PHE A 65 -10.06 6.72 -20.17
CA PHE A 65 -11.12 7.54 -20.76
C PHE A 65 -12.36 6.70 -21.05
N MET A 66 -12.17 5.58 -21.75
CA MET A 66 -13.27 4.68 -22.12
C MET A 66 -13.96 4.09 -20.88
N GLN A 67 -13.19 3.75 -19.85
CA GLN A 67 -13.75 3.26 -18.59
C GLN A 67 -14.57 4.33 -17.85
N LYS A 68 -14.06 5.57 -17.80
CA LYS A 68 -14.72 6.66 -17.06
C LYS A 68 -15.95 7.21 -17.78
N PHE A 69 -15.81 7.56 -19.04
CA PHE A 69 -16.84 8.31 -19.78
C PHE A 69 -17.82 7.44 -20.57
N TYR A 70 -17.39 6.22 -20.95
CA TYR A 70 -18.26 5.26 -21.65
C TYR A 70 -18.72 4.11 -20.75
N GLY A 71 -18.26 4.06 -19.49
CA GLY A 71 -18.67 3.02 -18.53
C GLY A 71 -18.19 1.61 -18.88
N LEU A 72 -17.20 1.48 -19.76
CA LEU A 72 -16.72 0.20 -20.25
C LEU A 72 -15.83 -0.50 -19.22
N THR A 73 -15.88 -1.82 -19.20
CA THR A 73 -14.87 -2.62 -18.51
C THR A 73 -13.50 -2.51 -19.21
N TYR A 74 -12.42 -2.85 -18.52
CA TYR A 74 -11.09 -2.81 -19.10
C TYR A 74 -10.97 -3.60 -20.42
N PRO A 75 -11.48 -4.86 -20.55
CA PRO A 75 -11.44 -5.60 -21.79
C PRO A 75 -12.23 -4.95 -22.92
N GLU A 76 -13.41 -4.43 -22.63
CA GLU A 76 -14.24 -3.73 -23.62
C GLU A 76 -13.57 -2.45 -24.12
N ALA A 77 -12.97 -1.68 -23.21
CA ALA A 77 -12.23 -0.47 -23.56
C ALA A 77 -11.04 -0.77 -24.48
N VAL A 78 -10.23 -1.79 -24.14
CA VAL A 78 -9.10 -2.20 -24.99
C VAL A 78 -9.57 -2.69 -26.35
N SER A 79 -10.59 -3.56 -26.39
CA SER A 79 -11.16 -4.07 -27.65
C SER A 79 -11.67 -2.95 -28.55
N GLN A 80 -12.41 -1.99 -27.99
CA GLN A 80 -12.98 -0.89 -28.77
C GLN A 80 -11.90 0.06 -29.31
N LEU A 81 -10.87 0.35 -28.53
CA LEU A 81 -9.73 1.17 -28.96
C LEU A 81 -8.93 0.50 -30.09
N LEU A 82 -8.87 -0.83 -30.11
CA LEU A 82 -8.22 -1.61 -31.16
C LEU A 82 -9.14 -1.95 -32.36
N GLY A 83 -10.28 -1.26 -32.50
CA GLY A 83 -11.17 -1.44 -33.63
C GLY A 83 -12.00 -2.72 -33.58
N GLY A 84 -12.24 -3.28 -32.41
CA GLY A 84 -13.03 -4.49 -32.20
C GLY A 84 -12.22 -5.76 -32.12
N GLU A 85 -10.90 -5.68 -32.07
CA GLU A 85 -10.05 -6.85 -31.76
C GLU A 85 -10.43 -7.44 -30.41
N GLN A 86 -10.83 -8.71 -30.44
CA GLN A 86 -11.12 -9.42 -29.21
C GLN A 86 -9.84 -10.01 -28.61
N GLY A 87 -9.61 -9.73 -27.34
CA GLY A 87 -8.59 -10.43 -26.57
C GLY A 87 -8.91 -11.92 -26.48
N ARG A 88 -7.91 -12.74 -26.21
CA ARG A 88 -8.08 -14.18 -26.03
C ARG A 88 -8.91 -14.44 -24.78
N VAL A 89 -10.10 -15.01 -24.93
CA VAL A 89 -10.87 -15.51 -23.78
C VAL A 89 -10.09 -16.68 -23.17
N CYS A 90 -9.55 -16.46 -22.00
CA CYS A 90 -8.96 -17.50 -21.21
C CYS A 90 -10.02 -17.99 -20.22
N GLU A 91 -10.43 -19.25 -20.35
CA GLU A 91 -11.08 -19.88 -19.21
C GLU A 91 -10.09 -19.82 -18.06
N PRO A 92 -10.56 -19.55 -16.83
CA PRO A 92 -9.68 -19.66 -15.68
C PRO A 92 -9.15 -21.09 -15.70
N THR A 93 -7.92 -21.26 -16.16
CA THR A 93 -7.20 -22.47 -15.83
C THR A 93 -7.24 -22.50 -14.31
N VAL A 94 -7.93 -23.49 -13.75
CA VAL A 94 -8.00 -23.77 -12.32
C VAL A 94 -6.61 -24.22 -11.89
N GLN A 95 -5.68 -23.32 -11.99
CA GLN A 95 -4.33 -23.33 -11.47
C GLN A 95 -3.89 -21.87 -11.17
N GLN A 96 -4.76 -21.03 -10.61
CA GLN A 96 -4.29 -20.42 -9.40
C GLN A 96 -4.14 -21.60 -8.45
N LYS A 97 -2.90 -22.17 -8.35
CA LYS A 97 -2.49 -22.69 -7.07
C LYS A 97 -2.99 -21.64 -6.09
N GLN A 98 -4.06 -21.93 -5.37
CA GLN A 98 -4.23 -21.40 -4.04
C GLN A 98 -2.92 -21.87 -3.41
N GLU A 99 -1.89 -21.01 -3.45
CA GLU A 99 -0.83 -21.13 -2.48
C GLU A 99 -1.63 -21.11 -1.18
N GLU A 100 -1.72 -22.29 -0.57
CA GLU A 100 -2.34 -22.44 0.75
C GLU A 100 -1.73 -21.30 1.54
N LYS A 101 -2.55 -20.31 1.90
CA LYS A 101 -2.07 -19.12 2.59
C LYS A 101 -1.40 -19.67 3.82
N LYS A 102 -0.06 -19.70 3.81
CA LYS A 102 0.70 -20.18 4.95
C LYS A 102 0.15 -19.47 6.18
N PRO A 103 -0.15 -20.18 7.26
CA PRO A 103 -0.66 -19.55 8.46
C PRO A 103 0.31 -18.43 8.90
N PHE A 104 -0.22 -17.38 9.50
CA PHE A 104 0.61 -16.32 10.04
C PHE A 104 1.59 -16.90 11.05
N ALA A 105 2.87 -16.60 10.85
CA ALA A 105 3.94 -17.00 11.76
C ALA A 105 4.91 -15.83 11.93
N LEU A 106 5.35 -15.60 13.16
CA LEU A 106 6.36 -14.59 13.46
C LEU A 106 7.71 -15.01 12.85
N PRO A 107 8.48 -14.08 12.31
CA PRO A 107 9.85 -14.32 11.87
C PRO A 107 10.73 -14.86 13.02
N PRO A 108 11.72 -15.73 12.72
CA PRO A 108 12.61 -16.27 13.73
C PRO A 108 13.38 -15.15 14.44
N ALA A 109 13.42 -15.22 15.76
CA ALA A 109 14.16 -14.24 16.57
C ALA A 109 15.68 -14.42 16.41
N SER A 110 16.39 -13.31 16.29
CA SER A 110 17.85 -13.27 16.39
C SER A 110 18.30 -13.66 17.79
N PRO A 111 19.47 -14.33 17.95
CA PRO A 111 20.03 -14.64 19.26
C PRO A 111 20.28 -13.42 20.15
N ASN A 112 20.42 -12.26 19.55
CA ASN A 112 20.57 -10.98 20.27
C ASN A 112 19.90 -9.84 19.48
N MET A 113 19.71 -8.70 20.14
CA MET A 113 19.02 -7.53 19.55
C MET A 113 19.98 -6.35 19.29
N ARG A 114 21.27 -6.60 19.19
CA ARG A 114 22.29 -5.52 19.16
C ARG A 114 22.14 -4.61 17.95
N ARG A 115 21.88 -5.18 16.77
CA ARG A 115 21.73 -4.40 15.52
C ARG A 115 20.45 -3.56 15.54
N MET A 116 19.37 -4.12 16.05
CA MET A 116 18.11 -3.42 16.20
C MET A 116 18.25 -2.24 17.18
N TYR A 117 18.88 -2.45 18.33
CA TYR A 117 19.14 -1.38 19.28
C TYR A 117 20.03 -0.30 18.67
N ALA A 118 21.14 -0.66 18.03
CA ALA A 118 22.00 0.30 17.34
C ALA A 118 21.24 1.11 16.30
N TYR A 119 20.44 0.44 15.47
CA TYR A 119 19.65 1.11 14.45
C TYR A 119 18.61 2.07 15.06
N LEU A 120 17.79 1.60 15.99
CA LEU A 120 16.69 2.40 16.55
C LEU A 120 17.21 3.54 17.45
N LEU A 121 18.23 3.30 18.27
CA LEU A 121 18.78 4.33 19.16
C LEU A 121 19.67 5.32 18.43
N GLN A 122 20.63 4.84 17.63
CA GLN A 122 21.66 5.70 17.05
C GLN A 122 21.27 6.29 15.69
N HIS A 123 20.65 5.47 14.85
CA HIS A 123 20.29 5.92 13.49
C HIS A 123 18.90 6.58 13.44
N ARG A 124 17.97 6.14 14.27
CA ARG A 124 16.60 6.68 14.30
C ARG A 124 16.33 7.63 15.47
N GLY A 125 17.24 7.73 16.43
CA GLY A 125 17.13 8.64 17.58
C GLY A 125 15.99 8.29 18.56
N ILE A 126 15.53 7.02 18.57
CA ILE A 126 14.49 6.58 19.50
C ILE A 126 15.06 6.57 20.93
N SER A 127 14.31 7.08 21.90
CA SER A 127 14.69 7.03 23.30
C SER A 127 14.83 5.59 23.78
N ARG A 128 15.89 5.33 24.57
CA ARG A 128 16.12 3.99 25.14
C ARG A 128 14.94 3.55 26.01
N GLU A 129 14.42 4.43 26.86
CA GLU A 129 13.30 4.14 27.74
C GLU A 129 12.05 3.69 26.94
N VAL A 130 11.74 4.40 25.86
CA VAL A 130 10.62 4.06 24.97
C VAL A 130 10.86 2.70 24.32
N LEU A 131 12.05 2.48 23.74
CA LEU A 131 12.37 1.22 23.09
C LEU A 131 12.31 0.04 24.06
N ASP A 132 12.94 0.17 25.25
CA ASP A 132 12.96 -0.88 26.28
C ASP A 132 11.53 -1.23 26.73
N THR A 133 10.64 -0.25 26.86
CA THR A 133 9.22 -0.49 27.22
C THR A 133 8.56 -1.43 26.22
N PHE A 134 8.69 -1.17 24.92
CA PHE A 134 8.08 -2.02 23.88
C PHE A 134 8.79 -3.39 23.73
N VAL A 135 10.10 -3.44 23.93
CA VAL A 135 10.86 -4.70 23.90
C VAL A 135 10.47 -5.61 25.10
N HIS A 136 10.37 -5.07 26.31
CA HIS A 136 9.91 -5.81 27.50
C HIS A 136 8.46 -6.29 27.35
N ALA A 137 7.59 -5.50 26.70
CA ALA A 137 6.22 -5.91 26.37
C ALA A 137 6.16 -6.98 25.25
N LYS A 138 7.31 -7.40 24.71
CA LYS A 138 7.42 -8.35 23.58
C LYS A 138 6.64 -7.88 22.36
N LEU A 139 6.71 -6.58 22.07
CA LEU A 139 6.12 -5.95 20.89
C LEU A 139 7.17 -5.59 19.84
N ILE A 140 8.45 -5.57 20.22
CA ILE A 140 9.57 -5.32 19.30
C ILE A 140 10.67 -6.33 19.58
N TYR A 141 11.22 -6.92 18.51
CA TYR A 141 12.42 -7.77 18.58
C TYR A 141 13.22 -7.72 17.27
N GLU A 142 14.43 -8.26 17.28
CA GLU A 142 15.24 -8.45 16.08
C GLU A 142 15.01 -9.83 15.48
N SER A 143 14.66 -9.91 14.18
CA SER A 143 14.66 -11.18 13.45
C SER A 143 15.94 -11.38 12.66
N ALA A 144 16.32 -12.65 12.48
CA ALA A 144 17.40 -13.08 11.62
C ALA A 144 16.85 -14.13 10.64
N GLU A 145 16.89 -13.83 9.35
CA GLU A 145 16.32 -14.64 8.29
C GLU A 145 17.35 -14.84 7.18
N LEU A 146 17.56 -16.09 6.76
CA LEU A 146 18.41 -16.37 5.59
C LEU A 146 17.71 -15.95 4.31
N SER A 147 18.48 -15.40 3.36
CA SER A 147 18.03 -15.19 1.99
C SER A 147 17.58 -16.50 1.34
N LYS A 148 16.78 -16.42 0.28
CA LYS A 148 16.26 -17.64 -0.40
C LYS A 148 17.35 -18.56 -0.90
N ASP A 149 18.50 -18.02 -1.28
CA ASP A 149 19.68 -18.75 -1.75
C ASP A 149 20.63 -19.17 -0.62
N GLY A 150 20.28 -18.83 0.65
CA GLY A 150 21.10 -19.14 1.82
C GLY A 150 22.41 -18.34 1.94
N SER A 151 22.68 -17.41 1.01
CA SER A 151 23.97 -16.71 0.94
C SER A 151 24.14 -15.59 1.96
N ARG A 152 23.04 -15.03 2.46
CA ARG A 152 23.05 -13.87 3.35
C ARG A 152 22.02 -14.01 4.46
N GLU A 153 22.36 -13.48 5.63
CA GLU A 153 21.44 -13.33 6.72
C GLU A 153 20.91 -11.89 6.77
N HIS A 154 19.61 -11.75 6.78
CA HIS A 154 18.90 -10.48 6.84
C HIS A 154 18.38 -10.24 8.26
N HIS A 155 18.76 -9.12 8.86
CA HIS A 155 18.29 -8.70 10.15
C HIS A 155 17.24 -7.60 10.00
N ASN A 156 16.13 -7.74 10.74
CA ASN A 156 15.05 -6.77 10.72
C ASN A 156 14.60 -6.44 12.15
N ALA A 157 14.20 -5.20 12.39
CA ALA A 157 13.33 -4.89 13.52
C ALA A 157 11.92 -5.37 13.17
N VAL A 158 11.33 -6.17 14.04
CA VAL A 158 9.96 -6.70 13.92
C VAL A 158 9.07 -6.02 14.93
N PHE A 159 7.98 -5.40 14.45
CA PHE A 159 6.97 -4.71 15.24
C PHE A 159 5.70 -5.54 15.25
N ILE A 160 5.28 -6.00 16.41
CA ILE A 160 4.16 -6.94 16.59
C ILE A 160 2.89 -6.19 16.95
N GLY A 161 1.80 -6.54 16.30
CA GLY A 161 0.46 -6.20 16.73
C GLY A 161 -0.26 -7.41 17.31
N LYS A 162 -0.89 -7.25 18.46
CA LYS A 162 -1.59 -8.29 19.22
C LYS A 162 -3.09 -8.01 19.25
N ASP A 163 -3.88 -9.08 19.37
CA ASP A 163 -5.30 -8.96 19.67
C ASP A 163 -5.56 -8.73 21.17
N GLU A 164 -6.82 -8.62 21.55
CA GLU A 164 -7.30 -8.43 22.94
C GLU A 164 -6.92 -9.57 23.88
N HIS A 165 -6.56 -10.72 23.34
CA HIS A 165 -6.08 -11.88 24.10
C HIS A 165 -4.56 -11.95 24.19
N GLY A 166 -3.86 -10.94 23.69
CA GLY A 166 -2.40 -10.88 23.66
C GLY A 166 -1.74 -11.77 22.59
N VAL A 167 -2.53 -12.35 21.68
CA VAL A 167 -2.04 -13.20 20.59
C VAL A 167 -1.54 -12.33 19.44
N ALA A 168 -0.34 -12.60 18.94
CA ALA A 168 0.21 -11.91 17.78
C ALA A 168 -0.63 -12.20 16.52
N ARG A 169 -1.15 -11.17 15.88
CA ARG A 169 -1.94 -11.24 14.65
C ARG A 169 -1.30 -10.48 13.48
N HIS A 170 -0.40 -9.59 13.80
CA HIS A 170 0.29 -8.76 12.80
C HIS A 170 1.77 -8.63 13.15
N ALA A 171 2.60 -8.52 12.13
CA ALA A 171 4.00 -8.16 12.30
C ALA A 171 4.49 -7.35 11.08
N HIS A 172 5.16 -6.25 11.36
CA HIS A 172 5.81 -5.39 10.37
C HIS A 172 7.33 -5.51 10.51
N LYS A 173 8.03 -5.73 9.39
CA LYS A 173 9.49 -5.81 9.34
C LYS A 173 10.09 -4.53 8.80
N ARG A 174 11.14 -4.04 9.46
CA ARG A 174 12.00 -2.96 8.99
C ARG A 174 13.44 -3.43 8.94
N GLY A 175 14.05 -3.40 7.75
CA GLY A 175 15.45 -3.77 7.57
C GLY A 175 16.39 -2.87 8.38
N LEU A 176 17.42 -3.46 8.95
CA LEU A 176 18.41 -2.78 9.80
C LEU A 176 19.63 -2.28 9.00
N TYR A 177 19.69 -2.54 7.70
CA TYR A 177 20.74 -2.01 6.84
C TYR A 177 20.44 -0.55 6.49
N THR A 178 21.47 0.29 6.60
CA THR A 178 21.36 1.75 6.37
C THR A 178 21.80 2.17 4.97
N PHE A 179 22.32 1.25 4.17
CA PHE A 179 22.76 1.48 2.81
C PHE A 179 21.74 0.97 1.79
N GLY A 180 21.49 1.74 0.74
CA GLY A 180 20.53 1.41 -0.31
C GLY A 180 19.08 1.68 0.08
N GLU A 181 18.14 1.08 -0.66
CA GLU A 181 16.71 1.22 -0.39
C GLU A 181 16.32 0.52 0.91
N GLY A 182 15.62 1.26 1.77
CA GLY A 182 15.18 0.75 3.07
C GLY A 182 14.10 -0.33 2.92
N PHE A 183 14.37 -1.55 3.36
CA PHE A 183 13.38 -2.63 3.37
C PHE A 183 12.30 -2.40 4.42
N LYS A 184 11.04 -2.46 4.01
CA LYS A 184 9.86 -2.47 4.87
C LYS A 184 8.80 -3.41 4.29
N ARG A 185 8.22 -4.29 5.10
CA ARG A 185 7.19 -5.24 4.66
C ARG A 185 6.41 -5.82 5.83
N ASN A 186 5.10 -6.00 5.63
CA ASN A 186 4.29 -6.80 6.55
C ASN A 186 4.57 -8.30 6.33
N VAL A 187 4.52 -9.08 7.40
CA VAL A 187 4.64 -10.53 7.34
C VAL A 187 3.42 -11.11 6.61
N SER A 188 3.65 -12.13 5.80
CA SER A 188 2.58 -12.78 5.04
C SER A 188 1.47 -13.31 5.95
N SER A 189 0.22 -13.23 5.50
CA SER A 189 -0.97 -13.69 6.23
C SER A 189 -1.23 -13.00 7.57
N CYS A 190 -0.58 -11.88 7.86
CA CYS A 190 -0.91 -11.09 9.04
C CYS A 190 -2.27 -10.37 8.87
N ASP A 191 -2.94 -10.10 9.98
CA ASP A 191 -4.20 -9.35 9.98
C ASP A 191 -3.94 -7.86 10.18
N PRO A 192 -4.20 -7.00 9.18
CA PRO A 192 -3.91 -5.56 9.26
C PRO A 192 -4.77 -4.81 10.28
N ARG A 193 -5.83 -5.43 10.82
CA ARG A 193 -6.65 -4.84 11.87
C ARG A 193 -5.89 -4.68 13.19
N TYR A 194 -4.92 -5.56 13.44
CA TYR A 194 -4.12 -5.60 14.65
C TYR A 194 -2.69 -5.09 14.41
N SER A 195 -2.54 -3.96 13.72
CA SER A 195 -1.18 -3.42 13.50
C SER A 195 -0.50 -2.99 14.82
N PHE A 196 0.80 -2.65 14.74
CA PHE A 196 1.58 -2.23 15.91
C PHE A 196 0.91 -1.07 16.64
N HIS A 197 0.60 -1.23 17.91
CA HIS A 197 -0.13 -0.25 18.72
C HIS A 197 0.28 -0.27 20.19
N HIS A 198 -0.10 0.78 20.89
CA HIS A 198 -0.13 0.92 22.34
C HIS A 198 -1.49 1.45 22.77
N CYS A 199 -2.09 0.84 23.78
CA CYS A 199 -3.36 1.29 24.35
C CYS A 199 -3.08 1.99 25.68
N GLY A 200 -3.45 3.26 25.77
CA GLY A 200 -3.45 4.04 27.00
C GLY A 200 -4.85 4.14 27.60
N THR A 201 -4.97 4.90 28.68
CA THR A 201 -6.24 5.09 29.43
C THR A 201 -6.98 6.37 29.05
N SER A 202 -6.36 7.28 28.30
CA SER A 202 -6.98 8.53 27.87
C SER A 202 -7.80 8.34 26.60
N ASP A 203 -8.63 9.33 26.27
CA ASP A 203 -9.45 9.40 25.06
C ASP A 203 -8.67 9.81 23.80
N ARG A 204 -7.34 9.96 23.89
CA ARG A 204 -6.49 10.41 22.78
C ARG A 204 -5.91 9.24 22.01
N LEU A 205 -6.13 9.23 20.69
CA LEU A 205 -5.53 8.30 19.76
C LEU A 205 -4.64 9.05 18.75
N TYR A 206 -3.38 8.65 18.66
CA TYR A 206 -2.43 9.13 17.67
C TYR A 206 -2.19 8.06 16.60
N VAL A 207 -2.25 8.45 15.33
CA VAL A 207 -2.15 7.53 14.19
C VAL A 207 -0.92 7.88 13.36
N PHE A 208 -0.11 6.87 13.02
CA PHE A 208 1.14 7.01 12.26
C PHE A 208 1.16 6.06 11.07
N GLU A 209 1.95 6.41 10.04
CA GLU A 209 2.14 5.52 8.89
C GLU A 209 2.97 4.28 9.26
N ALA A 210 4.04 4.47 10.02
CA ALA A 210 4.96 3.40 10.37
C ALA A 210 5.29 3.34 11.88
N PRO A 211 5.65 2.14 12.40
CA PRO A 211 6.03 1.97 13.82
C PRO A 211 7.20 2.87 14.26
N VAL A 212 8.16 3.11 13.37
CA VAL A 212 9.31 3.97 13.71
C VAL A 212 8.87 5.41 13.94
N ASP A 213 7.87 5.91 13.18
CA ASP A 213 7.35 7.27 13.34
C ASP A 213 6.60 7.42 14.65
N LEU A 214 5.83 6.39 15.05
CA LEU A 214 5.21 6.31 16.37
C LEU A 214 6.26 6.40 17.48
N LEU A 215 7.29 5.56 17.42
CA LEU A 215 8.36 5.54 18.43
C LEU A 215 9.13 6.87 18.47
N SER A 216 9.37 7.50 17.32
CA SER A 216 10.02 8.80 17.22
C SER A 216 9.17 9.88 17.90
N PHE A 217 7.87 9.92 17.63
CA PHE A 217 6.96 10.86 18.26
C PHE A 217 6.95 10.74 19.78
N VAL A 218 6.80 9.51 20.29
CA VAL A 218 6.80 9.24 21.73
C VAL A 218 8.15 9.60 22.37
N SER A 219 9.25 9.43 21.64
CA SER A 219 10.59 9.81 22.12
C SER A 219 10.79 11.31 22.20
N ILE A 220 10.18 12.09 21.29
CA ILE A 220 10.24 13.56 21.27
C ILE A 220 9.28 14.15 22.31
N TYR A 221 8.12 13.52 22.52
CA TYR A 221 7.07 13.98 23.43
C TYR A 221 6.82 12.96 24.54
N PRO A 222 7.77 12.77 25.51
CA PRO A 222 7.69 11.70 26.49
C PRO A 222 6.70 11.96 27.62
N GLY A 223 6.19 13.18 27.78
CA GLY A 223 5.29 13.55 28.88
C GLY A 223 3.94 12.86 28.77
N GLY A 224 3.61 11.94 29.71
CA GLY A 224 2.32 11.25 29.78
C GLY A 224 2.01 10.31 28.61
N TRP A 225 3.00 9.94 27.81
CA TRP A 225 2.77 9.13 26.62
C TRP A 225 2.12 7.78 26.91
N ARG A 226 2.37 7.19 28.07
CA ARG A 226 1.76 5.90 28.44
C ARG A 226 0.24 5.97 28.63
N ASP A 227 -0.28 7.16 28.88
CA ASP A 227 -1.71 7.38 29.09
C ASP A 227 -2.47 7.53 27.77
N HIS A 228 -1.76 7.76 26.67
CA HIS A 228 -2.38 7.93 25.35
C HIS A 228 -2.28 6.66 24.50
N SER A 229 -3.20 6.54 23.55
CA SER A 229 -3.20 5.41 22.61
C SER A 229 -2.51 5.80 21.30
N TYR A 230 -1.80 4.84 20.72
CA TYR A 230 -1.02 5.02 19.49
C TYR A 230 -1.21 3.82 18.58
N VAL A 231 -1.34 4.05 17.27
CA VAL A 231 -1.39 3.00 16.26
C VAL A 231 -0.53 3.36 15.06
N ALA A 232 0.24 2.41 14.55
CA ALA A 232 0.95 2.51 13.29
C ALA A 232 0.23 1.65 12.24
N LEU A 233 -0.19 2.26 11.12
CA LEU A 233 -0.98 1.58 10.08
C LEU A 233 -0.17 0.54 9.30
N CYS A 234 1.16 0.62 9.33
CA CYS A 234 2.08 -0.29 8.62
C CYS A 234 1.80 -0.42 7.11
N GLY A 235 1.31 0.66 6.51
CA GLY A 235 0.90 0.78 5.12
C GLY A 235 -0.33 1.68 4.98
N VAL A 236 -0.80 1.91 3.75
CA VAL A 236 -1.93 2.84 3.46
C VAL A 236 -3.31 2.25 3.81
N SER A 237 -3.38 1.21 4.64
CA SER A 237 -4.63 0.51 4.96
C SER A 237 -5.36 1.16 6.15
N LYS A 238 -6.65 1.51 5.95
CA LYS A 238 -7.53 2.04 7.01
C LYS A 238 -7.93 0.97 8.06
N HIS A 239 -7.62 -0.30 7.88
CA HIS A 239 -8.21 -1.42 8.63
C HIS A 239 -7.83 -1.45 10.11
N ALA A 240 -6.69 -0.87 10.49
CA ALA A 240 -6.26 -0.80 11.89
C ALA A 240 -7.00 0.25 12.71
N MET A 241 -7.52 1.30 12.09
CA MET A 241 -8.16 2.42 12.79
C MET A 241 -9.44 2.04 13.54
N PRO A 242 -10.39 1.27 12.96
CA PRO A 242 -11.64 0.92 13.67
C PRO A 242 -11.39 0.09 14.92
N VAL A 243 -10.46 -0.85 14.89
CA VAL A 243 -10.14 -1.72 16.05
C VAL A 243 -9.51 -0.88 17.17
N SER A 244 -8.53 -0.05 16.85
CA SER A 244 -7.91 0.84 17.83
C SER A 244 -8.91 1.84 18.44
N TYR A 245 -9.88 2.33 17.65
CA TYR A 245 -10.92 3.24 18.11
C TYR A 245 -11.96 2.55 19.01
N THR A 246 -12.33 1.29 18.73
CA THR A 246 -13.27 0.54 19.58
C THR A 246 -12.67 0.17 20.93
N HIS A 247 -11.37 -0.14 20.98
CA HIS A 247 -10.67 -0.39 22.25
C HIS A 247 -10.57 0.83 23.18
N LEU A 248 -10.67 2.05 22.62
CA LEU A 248 -10.69 3.29 23.41
C LEU A 248 -12.05 3.57 24.07
N ARG A 249 -13.13 2.88 23.66
CA ARG A 249 -14.49 3.10 24.16
C ARG A 249 -15.04 1.94 24.98
N ALA A 250 -14.30 0.86 25.13
CA ALA A 250 -14.65 -0.31 25.96
C ALA A 250 -13.98 -0.21 27.33
#